data_15f912a734c2c02126373a92e0404560
#
_entry.id   15f912a734c2c02126373a92e0404560
#
_cell.length_a   1.000
_cell.length_b   1.000
_cell.length_c   1.000
_cell.angle_alpha   90.00
_cell.angle_beta   90.00
_cell.angle_gamma   90.00
#
_symmetry.space_group_name_H-M   'P 1'
#
loop_
_entity.id
_entity.type
_entity.pdbx_description
1 polymer ?
#
loop_
_entity_poly.entity_id
_entity_poly.type
_entity_poly.pdbx_seq_one_letter_code
_entity_poly.pdbx_strand_id
1 'polypeptide(L)'
;LIIKYATALIFSIHFLVPFPLIEPQATAMPKPPEQSREELYHDMFLTLLSKDINEAVANYYSDYLTTSPMVHGYMVDVVSAEREGGYRSFGFTVTLEVTPVVGPHLSVGIERLIFDIGPRGGKLLEYEHLETHELPDNWKHIMKNSSP
;
A
#
# COMPACT_ATOMS: atom_id res chain seq x y z
N LEU A 1 -76.77 -15.80 -4.01
CA LEU A 1 -75.78 -15.06 -4.79
C LEU A 1 -74.42 -15.04 -4.00
N ILE A 2 -73.48 -15.89 -4.44
CA ILE A 2 -72.15 -16.04 -3.74
C ILE A 2 -71.14 -15.29 -4.57
N ILE A 3 -70.65 -14.20 -4.01
CA ILE A 3 -69.53 -13.39 -4.62
C ILE A 3 -68.22 -13.99 -4.13
N LYS A 4 -67.42 -14.57 -5.06
CA LYS A 4 -66.05 -15.06 -4.80
C LYS A 4 -65.10 -13.89 -5.00
N TYR A 5 -64.41 -13.44 -3.92
CA TYR A 5 -63.28 -12.52 -4.00
C TYR A 5 -62.03 -13.30 -4.32
N ALA A 6 -61.43 -13.05 -5.49
CA ALA A 6 -60.09 -13.54 -5.85
C ALA A 6 -59.06 -12.53 -5.35
N THR A 7 -58.29 -12.93 -4.35
CA THR A 7 -57.16 -12.12 -3.84
C THR A 7 -55.93 -12.38 -4.70
N ALA A 8 -55.55 -11.42 -5.53
CA ALA A 8 -54.29 -11.48 -6.29
C ALA A 8 -53.12 -11.13 -5.39
N LEU A 9 -52.26 -12.11 -5.13
CA LEU A 9 -50.98 -11.91 -4.41
C LEU A 9 -49.93 -11.38 -5.40
N ILE A 10 -49.58 -10.10 -5.29
CA ILE A 10 -48.51 -9.50 -6.09
C ILE A 10 -47.18 -9.81 -5.38
N PHE A 11 -46.41 -10.77 -5.92
CA PHE A 11 -45.01 -11.01 -5.51
C PHE A 11 -44.14 -9.92 -6.12
N SER A 12 -43.73 -8.97 -5.31
CA SER A 12 -42.73 -7.99 -5.69
C SER A 12 -41.33 -8.59 -5.54
N ILE A 13 -40.72 -9.00 -6.65
CA ILE A 13 -39.32 -9.46 -6.69
C ILE A 13 -38.44 -8.25 -6.65
N HIS A 14 -37.84 -7.96 -5.47
CA HIS A 14 -36.78 -6.96 -5.34
C HIS A 14 -35.49 -7.55 -5.89
N PHE A 15 -35.10 -7.12 -7.09
CA PHE A 15 -33.78 -7.38 -7.63
C PHE A 15 -32.77 -6.55 -6.83
N LEU A 16 -32.06 -7.19 -5.91
CA LEU A 16 -30.92 -6.60 -5.20
C LEU A 16 -29.75 -6.56 -6.19
N VAL A 17 -29.59 -5.45 -6.90
CA VAL A 17 -28.40 -5.20 -7.72
C VAL A 17 -27.25 -4.94 -6.75
N PRO A 18 -26.17 -5.75 -6.73
CA PRO A 18 -25.02 -5.44 -5.93
C PRO A 18 -24.37 -4.16 -6.50
N PHE A 19 -24.45 -3.08 -5.73
CA PHE A 19 -23.68 -1.88 -6.01
C PHE A 19 -22.19 -2.25 -5.83
N PRO A 20 -21.31 -2.06 -6.84
CA PRO A 20 -19.89 -2.22 -6.61
C PRO A 20 -19.48 -1.15 -5.57
N LEU A 21 -18.96 -1.60 -4.42
CA LEU A 21 -18.29 -0.73 -3.48
C LEU A 21 -17.02 -0.25 -4.20
N ILE A 22 -17.07 0.95 -4.78
CA ILE A 22 -15.88 1.65 -5.25
C ILE A 22 -15.19 2.10 -3.97
N GLU A 23 -14.19 1.32 -3.53
CA GLU A 23 -13.28 1.79 -2.49
C GLU A 23 -12.58 3.05 -3.01
N PRO A 24 -12.62 4.16 -2.28
CA PRO A 24 -11.88 5.34 -2.67
C PRO A 24 -10.39 4.96 -2.70
N GLN A 25 -9.78 4.93 -3.88
CA GLN A 25 -8.32 4.83 -3.97
C GLN A 25 -7.74 6.03 -3.25
N ALA A 26 -7.00 5.77 -2.17
CA ALA A 26 -6.29 6.80 -1.46
C ALA A 26 -5.32 7.46 -2.45
N THR A 27 -5.57 8.72 -2.77
CA THR A 27 -4.68 9.50 -3.61
C THR A 27 -3.46 9.86 -2.77
N ALA A 28 -2.26 9.55 -3.26
CA ALA A 28 -1.01 9.89 -2.59
C ALA A 28 -0.99 11.39 -2.20
N MET A 29 -0.40 11.68 -1.06
CA MET A 29 -0.22 13.06 -0.61
C MET A 29 0.61 13.83 -1.64
N PRO A 30 0.29 15.11 -1.92
CA PRO A 30 1.09 15.91 -2.82
C PRO A 30 2.55 15.95 -2.37
N LYS A 31 3.48 15.69 -3.30
CA LYS A 31 4.91 15.84 -2.99
C LYS A 31 5.22 17.30 -2.64
N PRO A 32 6.11 17.53 -1.67
CA PRO A 32 6.54 18.88 -1.34
C PRO A 32 7.16 19.59 -2.56
N PRO A 33 7.13 20.93 -2.62
CA PRO A 33 7.82 21.66 -3.67
C PRO A 33 9.33 21.42 -3.64
N GLU A 34 9.96 21.32 -4.80
CA GLU A 34 11.41 21.10 -4.93
C GLU A 34 12.20 22.17 -4.18
N GLN A 35 13.29 21.75 -3.52
CA GLN A 35 14.21 22.58 -2.73
C GLN A 35 13.52 23.34 -1.57
N SER A 36 12.33 22.91 -1.18
CA SER A 36 11.61 23.48 -0.03
C SER A 36 12.12 22.89 1.29
N ARG A 37 11.79 23.59 2.39
CA ARG A 37 12.06 23.06 3.74
C ARG A 37 11.18 21.85 4.03
N GLU A 38 10.00 21.79 3.47
CA GLU A 38 9.08 20.69 3.57
C GLU A 38 9.63 19.44 2.90
N GLU A 39 10.26 19.56 1.73
CA GLU A 39 10.98 18.46 1.06
C GLU A 39 12.13 17.95 1.93
N LEU A 40 12.93 18.84 2.51
CA LEU A 40 14.01 18.44 3.42
C LEU A 40 13.49 17.62 4.60
N TYR A 41 12.38 18.04 5.22
CA TYR A 41 11.80 17.28 6.34
C TYR A 41 11.20 15.95 5.87
N HIS A 42 10.58 15.91 4.71
CA HIS A 42 10.07 14.69 4.09
C HIS A 42 11.22 13.69 3.83
N ASP A 43 12.32 14.13 3.23
CA ASP A 43 13.48 13.28 2.96
C ASP A 43 14.14 12.77 4.25
N MET A 44 14.27 13.62 5.26
CA MET A 44 14.76 13.21 6.59
C MET A 44 13.85 12.15 7.21
N PHE A 45 12.53 12.33 7.12
CA PHE A 45 11.55 11.39 7.62
C PHE A 45 11.67 10.03 6.92
N LEU A 46 11.70 10.00 5.58
CA LEU A 46 11.88 8.77 4.81
C LEU A 46 13.24 8.11 5.07
N THR A 47 14.29 8.91 5.28
CA THR A 47 15.61 8.39 5.65
C THR A 47 15.59 7.65 6.98
N LEU A 48 14.85 8.14 7.98
CA LEU A 48 14.69 7.48 9.28
C LEU A 48 13.94 6.15 9.16
N LEU A 49 12.98 6.02 8.23
CA LEU A 49 12.23 4.79 7.98
C LEU A 49 12.92 3.83 7.00
N SER A 50 13.96 4.26 6.30
CA SER A 50 14.57 3.50 5.21
C SER A 50 15.00 2.08 5.62
N LYS A 51 15.51 1.92 6.83
CA LYS A 51 15.88 0.60 7.35
C LYS A 51 14.67 -0.31 7.49
N ASP A 52 13.61 0.16 8.14
CA ASP A 52 12.42 -0.63 8.43
C ASP A 52 11.68 -1.00 7.13
N ILE A 53 11.62 -0.06 6.17
CA ILE A 53 11.07 -0.29 4.83
C ILE A 53 11.85 -1.40 4.11
N ASN A 54 13.18 -1.30 4.06
CA ASN A 54 14.01 -2.27 3.35
C ASN A 54 14.01 -3.64 4.03
N GLU A 55 13.94 -3.72 5.35
CA GLU A 55 13.77 -4.98 6.07
C GLU A 55 12.44 -5.65 5.75
N ALA A 56 11.32 -4.89 5.71
CA ALA A 56 10.01 -5.40 5.38
C ALA A 56 9.97 -5.96 3.95
N VAL A 57 10.50 -5.21 2.98
CA VAL A 57 10.60 -5.62 1.58
C VAL A 57 11.50 -6.84 1.41
N ALA A 58 12.68 -6.85 2.04
CA ALA A 58 13.59 -7.99 2.00
C ALA A 58 12.95 -9.28 2.54
N ASN A 59 12.20 -9.17 3.64
CA ASN A 59 11.50 -10.30 4.23
C ASN A 59 10.43 -10.87 3.27
N TYR A 60 9.60 -10.00 2.68
CA TYR A 60 8.58 -10.42 1.72
C TYR A 60 9.19 -11.11 0.50
N TYR A 61 10.16 -10.48 -0.14
CA TYR A 61 10.78 -11.01 -1.36
C TYR A 61 11.75 -12.16 -1.11
N SER A 62 12.08 -12.48 0.14
CA SER A 62 12.96 -13.63 0.46
C SER A 62 12.41 -14.96 -0.03
N ASP A 63 11.11 -15.11 -0.20
CA ASP A 63 10.48 -16.34 -0.72
C ASP A 63 10.48 -16.41 -2.26
N TYR A 64 10.60 -15.27 -2.93
CA TYR A 64 10.41 -15.14 -4.39
C TYR A 64 11.70 -14.86 -5.16
N LEU A 65 12.65 -14.16 -4.54
CA LEU A 65 13.89 -13.75 -5.20
C LEU A 65 15.14 -14.26 -4.45
N THR A 66 16.19 -14.55 -5.19
CA THR A 66 17.51 -14.90 -4.64
C THR A 66 18.33 -13.67 -4.26
N THR A 67 17.92 -12.49 -4.77
CA THR A 67 18.54 -11.19 -4.50
C THR A 67 17.52 -10.31 -3.81
N SER A 68 17.89 -9.72 -2.68
CA SER A 68 17.01 -8.81 -1.94
C SER A 68 16.82 -7.49 -2.72
N PRO A 69 15.57 -7.09 -3.01
CA PRO A 69 15.30 -5.78 -3.57
C PRO A 69 15.63 -4.66 -2.58
N MET A 70 15.84 -3.45 -3.10
CA MET A 70 16.05 -2.24 -2.33
C MET A 70 14.99 -1.19 -2.68
N VAL A 71 14.63 -0.37 -1.68
CA VAL A 71 13.79 0.80 -1.85
C VAL A 71 14.63 2.04 -1.57
N HIS A 72 14.73 2.93 -2.56
CA HIS A 72 15.35 4.24 -2.42
C HIS A 72 14.32 5.28 -1.98
N GLY A 73 14.71 6.31 -1.23
CA GLY A 73 13.79 7.32 -0.70
C GLY A 73 12.89 7.98 -1.75
N TYR A 74 13.42 8.23 -2.95
CA TYR A 74 12.65 8.80 -4.06
C TYR A 74 11.65 7.81 -4.73
N MET A 75 11.66 6.53 -4.32
CA MET A 75 10.71 5.49 -4.72
C MET A 75 9.67 5.20 -3.65
N VAL A 76 9.50 6.12 -2.73
CA VAL A 76 8.50 6.05 -1.65
C VAL A 76 7.52 7.19 -1.83
N ASP A 77 6.25 6.86 -1.95
CA ASP A 77 5.15 7.81 -1.93
C ASP A 77 4.41 7.72 -0.59
N VAL A 78 4.22 8.85 0.08
CA VAL A 78 3.39 8.93 1.28
C VAL A 78 1.94 9.03 0.85
N VAL A 79 1.16 7.98 1.08
CA VAL A 79 -0.27 7.93 0.72
C VAL A 79 -1.10 8.68 1.74
N SER A 80 -0.85 8.42 3.03
CA SER A 80 -1.50 9.14 4.12
C SER A 80 -0.59 9.22 5.35
N ALA A 81 -0.80 10.25 6.16
CA ALA A 81 -0.19 10.38 7.46
C ALA A 81 -1.21 10.97 8.44
N GLU A 82 -1.56 10.22 9.45
CA GLU A 82 -2.56 10.60 10.44
C GLU A 82 -1.94 10.67 11.82
N ARG A 83 -2.31 11.69 12.58
CA ARG A 83 -1.85 11.84 13.96
C ARG A 83 -2.82 11.13 14.91
N GLU A 84 -2.30 10.28 15.74
CA GLU A 84 -3.08 9.60 16.78
C GLU A 84 -3.13 10.42 18.08
N GLY A 85 -4.24 10.35 18.80
CA GLY A 85 -4.37 10.95 20.13
C GLY A 85 -4.50 12.48 20.17
N GLY A 86 -4.85 13.13 19.04
CA GLY A 86 -5.21 14.55 18.97
C GLY A 86 -4.03 15.53 18.80
N TYR A 87 -4.31 16.79 18.98
CA TYR A 87 -3.36 17.88 18.71
C TYR A 87 -2.07 17.76 19.53
N ARG A 88 -0.91 17.79 18.83
CA ARG A 88 0.45 17.66 19.37
C ARG A 88 0.77 16.33 20.06
N SER A 89 0.01 15.26 19.83
CA SER A 89 0.52 13.92 20.15
C SER A 89 1.67 13.57 19.19
N PHE A 90 2.55 12.66 19.60
CA PHE A 90 3.71 12.21 18.81
C PHE A 90 3.57 10.74 18.40
N GLY A 91 2.32 10.29 18.21
CA GLY A 91 1.98 9.03 17.55
C GLY A 91 1.37 9.31 16.18
N PHE A 92 1.75 8.53 15.17
CA PHE A 92 1.27 8.69 13.80
C PHE A 92 1.08 7.32 13.17
N THR A 93 -0.01 7.19 12.40
CA THR A 93 -0.16 6.10 11.43
C THR A 93 0.17 6.63 10.05
N VAL A 94 1.10 5.98 9.36
CA VAL A 94 1.57 6.41 8.04
C VAL A 94 1.43 5.26 7.06
N THR A 95 0.78 5.53 5.92
CA THR A 95 0.69 4.61 4.79
C THR A 95 1.63 5.04 3.69
N LEU A 96 2.51 4.14 3.29
CA LEU A 96 3.49 4.33 2.23
C LEU A 96 3.19 3.39 1.07
N GLU A 97 3.37 3.86 -0.16
CA GLU A 97 3.55 3.01 -1.33
C GLU A 97 5.01 3.08 -1.78
N VAL A 98 5.60 1.91 -2.01
CA VAL A 98 7.02 1.79 -2.34
C VAL A 98 7.20 0.96 -3.60
N THR A 99 8.23 1.29 -4.37
CA THR A 99 8.62 0.56 -5.58
C THR A 99 9.98 -0.11 -5.37
N PRO A 100 10.01 -1.39 -4.93
CA PRO A 100 11.27 -2.11 -4.76
C PRO A 100 11.96 -2.38 -6.09
N VAL A 101 13.29 -2.31 -6.10
CA VAL A 101 14.10 -2.50 -7.31
C VAL A 101 15.25 -3.46 -7.09
N VAL A 102 15.68 -4.12 -8.17
CA VAL A 102 16.90 -4.96 -8.22
C VAL A 102 17.85 -4.46 -9.29
N GLY A 103 19.13 -4.73 -9.14
CA GLY A 103 20.17 -4.41 -10.13
C GLY A 103 20.15 -2.96 -10.61
N PRO A 104 20.06 -2.70 -11.92
CA PRO A 104 20.04 -1.34 -12.48
C PRO A 104 18.66 -0.66 -12.33
N HIS A 105 18.06 -0.72 -11.15
CA HIS A 105 16.73 -0.16 -10.81
C HIS A 105 15.56 -0.81 -11.58
N LEU A 106 15.63 -2.13 -11.79
CA LEU A 106 14.50 -2.86 -12.32
C LEU A 106 13.46 -3.06 -11.20
N SER A 107 12.29 -2.47 -11.38
CA SER A 107 11.20 -2.65 -10.43
C SER A 107 10.70 -4.09 -10.43
N VAL A 108 10.43 -4.62 -9.23
CA VAL A 108 9.89 -5.98 -9.03
C VAL A 108 8.42 -5.96 -8.63
N GLY A 109 7.89 -4.80 -8.23
CA GLY A 109 6.50 -4.65 -7.83
C GLY A 109 6.17 -3.29 -7.25
N ILE A 110 4.97 -3.18 -6.69
CA ILE A 110 4.49 -2.06 -5.87
C ILE A 110 3.95 -2.64 -4.58
N GLU A 111 4.39 -2.08 -3.46
CA GLU A 111 4.02 -2.54 -2.12
C GLU A 111 3.40 -1.40 -1.31
N ARG A 112 2.42 -1.74 -0.47
CA ARG A 112 1.88 -0.80 0.52
C ARG A 112 2.31 -1.24 1.91
N LEU A 113 2.86 -0.30 2.67
CA LEU A 113 3.31 -0.51 4.03
C LEU A 113 2.59 0.47 4.96
N ILE A 114 2.06 -0.03 6.08
CA ILE A 114 1.45 0.80 7.11
C ILE A 114 2.35 0.73 8.35
N PHE A 115 2.78 1.90 8.81
CA PHE A 115 3.63 2.04 10.00
C PHE A 115 2.91 2.79 11.11
N ASP A 116 3.05 2.28 12.34
CA ASP A 116 2.87 3.05 13.57
C ASP A 116 4.21 3.73 13.93
N ILE A 117 4.22 5.04 14.01
CA ILE A 117 5.41 5.85 14.27
C ILE A 117 5.23 6.60 15.58
N GLY A 118 6.12 6.36 16.51
CA GLY A 118 6.12 6.99 17.81
C GLY A 118 7.53 7.34 18.30
N PRO A 119 7.67 7.79 19.56
CA PRO A 119 8.97 8.18 20.14
C PRO A 119 10.02 7.07 20.17
N ARG A 120 9.62 5.81 19.98
CA ARG A 120 10.52 4.64 19.94
C ARG A 120 10.91 4.19 18.54
N GLY A 121 10.49 4.94 17.51
CA GLY A 121 10.72 4.62 16.10
C GLY A 121 9.46 4.16 15.38
N GLY A 122 9.63 3.58 14.21
CA GLY A 122 8.58 3.00 13.39
C GLY A 122 8.38 1.52 13.70
N LYS A 123 7.12 1.07 13.64
CA LYS A 123 6.74 -0.34 13.72
C LYS A 123 5.85 -0.64 12.53
N LEU A 124 6.23 -1.60 11.70
CA LEU A 124 5.37 -2.10 10.63
C LEU A 124 4.12 -2.75 11.22
N LEU A 125 2.95 -2.27 10.81
CA LEU A 125 1.65 -2.85 11.17
C LEU A 125 1.14 -3.79 10.09
N GLU A 126 1.28 -3.40 8.82
CA GLU A 126 0.73 -4.14 7.68
C GLU A 126 1.67 -4.02 6.48
N TYR A 127 1.75 -5.10 5.69
CA TYR A 127 2.43 -5.18 4.40
C TYR A 127 1.46 -5.77 3.39
N GLU A 128 1.21 -5.07 2.30
CA GLU A 128 0.34 -5.51 1.21
C GLU A 128 1.10 -5.46 -0.11
N HIS A 129 1.12 -6.58 -0.84
CA HIS A 129 1.62 -6.62 -2.20
C HIS A 129 0.52 -6.15 -3.15
N LEU A 130 0.76 -5.06 -3.88
CA LEU A 130 -0.23 -4.47 -4.77
C LEU A 130 -0.05 -4.93 -6.21
N GLU A 131 1.19 -4.99 -6.69
CA GLU A 131 1.47 -5.28 -8.10
C GLU A 131 2.80 -6.00 -8.26
N THR A 132 2.83 -7.03 -9.12
CA THR A 132 4.05 -7.73 -9.54
C THR A 132 4.52 -7.18 -10.89
N HIS A 133 5.80 -6.80 -10.98
CA HIS A 133 6.42 -6.38 -12.23
C HIS A 133 7.28 -7.50 -12.82
N GLU A 134 7.11 -7.79 -14.12
CA GLU A 134 7.92 -8.79 -14.79
C GLU A 134 9.36 -8.32 -14.98
N LEU A 135 10.30 -9.18 -14.63
CA LEU A 135 11.72 -8.95 -14.88
C LEU A 135 12.06 -9.30 -16.34
N PRO A 136 12.99 -8.55 -16.98
CA PRO A 136 13.55 -8.92 -18.27
C PRO A 136 14.17 -10.32 -18.25
N ASP A 137 14.19 -11.03 -19.40
CA ASP A 137 14.62 -12.42 -19.48
C ASP A 137 16.03 -12.69 -18.92
N ASN A 138 16.95 -11.76 -19.12
CA ASN A 138 18.32 -11.83 -18.58
C ASN A 138 18.39 -11.64 -17.05
N TRP A 139 17.30 -11.24 -16.38
CA TRP A 139 17.18 -11.11 -14.94
C TRP A 139 16.32 -12.19 -14.30
N LYS A 140 15.60 -12.99 -15.07
CA LYS A 140 14.73 -14.07 -14.53
C LYS A 140 15.49 -15.12 -13.72
N HIS A 141 16.81 -15.20 -13.86
CA HIS A 141 17.65 -16.13 -13.09
C HIS A 141 17.66 -15.84 -11.57
N ILE A 142 17.22 -14.64 -11.13
CA ILE A 142 17.09 -14.34 -9.71
C ILE A 142 15.74 -14.76 -9.13
N MET A 143 14.77 -15.16 -9.96
CA MET A 143 13.47 -15.65 -9.50
C MET A 143 13.60 -17.06 -8.92
N LYS A 144 12.94 -17.30 -7.79
CA LYS A 144 12.73 -18.64 -7.26
C LYS A 144 11.51 -19.29 -7.95
N ASN A 145 11.31 -20.59 -7.73
CA ASN A 145 10.23 -21.36 -8.38
C ASN A 145 8.82 -20.98 -7.90
N SER A 146 8.69 -20.13 -6.88
CA SER A 146 7.42 -19.56 -6.42
C SER A 146 7.33 -18.10 -6.90
N SER A 147 6.25 -17.76 -7.62
CA SER A 147 5.91 -16.37 -7.97
C SER A 147 5.13 -15.74 -6.82
N PRO A 148 5.25 -14.44 -6.54
CA PRO A 148 4.41 -13.75 -5.58
C PRO A 148 2.95 -13.69 -6.04
#